data_741e2d074fdcdb232f3631c7111d428d
#
_entry.id   741e2d074fdcdb232f3631c7111d428d
#
_cell.length_a   1.000
_cell.length_b   1.000
_cell.length_c   1.000
_cell.angle_alpha   90.00
_cell.angle_beta   90.00
_cell.angle_gamma   90.00
#
_symmetry.space_group_name_H-M   'P 1'
#
loop_
_entity.id
_entity.type
_entity.pdbx_description
1 polymer ?
#
loop_
_entity_poly.entity_id
_entity_poly.type
_entity_poly.pdbx_seq_one_letter_code
_entity_poly.pdbx_strand_id
1 'polypeptide(L)'
;GRHKIVFAGGVEKMTDVSGDDATSALAAAAEREFEADQGATFPLLYALMAKSHMAAYGTTRQMLTAVAVKNHRNAARNPHAQFQAEITPEIVETSIMVADPLRLFDCSPITDGCAGLIVVSEDVAKASGRPYARVAGRALSSDQMFLHRRTVFHEMPGVTRAAASALKQAGKSVNDMKAFEVHDCFTIAEIMILEAIGLFEPGKAGPATLSGLTAIEGKHPVNSSGGLKGKGQPVGATGAAQIGELLLQLTGRAPKNRLIPGNPTFGMAINVGGIGTMTGATVLEGVNK
;
A
#
# COMPACT_ATOMS: atom_id res chain seq x y z
N GLY A 1 20.50 17.52 -0.04
CA GLY A 1 21.40 18.47 -0.65
C GLY A 1 22.86 18.04 -0.77
N ARG A 2 23.26 16.81 -0.37
CA ARG A 2 24.66 16.35 -0.51
C ARG A 2 25.01 15.94 -1.95
N HIS A 3 24.04 15.41 -2.69
CA HIS A 3 24.20 14.93 -4.07
C HIS A 3 23.11 15.48 -4.96
N LYS A 4 23.44 15.78 -6.22
CA LYS A 4 22.50 16.29 -7.23
C LYS A 4 21.71 15.17 -7.91
N ILE A 5 22.26 13.96 -7.97
CA ILE A 5 21.67 12.78 -8.59
C ILE A 5 21.91 11.60 -7.65
N VAL A 6 20.84 10.87 -7.32
CA VAL A 6 20.87 9.70 -6.45
C VAL A 6 20.01 8.61 -7.06
N PHE A 7 20.53 7.39 -7.10
CA PHE A 7 19.69 6.20 -7.33
C PHE A 7 19.15 5.73 -5.99
N ALA A 8 17.84 5.49 -5.91
CA ALA A 8 17.15 4.89 -4.78
C ALA A 8 16.33 3.69 -5.27
N GLY A 9 16.55 2.53 -4.69
CA GLY A 9 15.84 1.33 -5.13
C GLY A 9 15.94 0.20 -4.12
N GLY A 10 15.23 -0.86 -4.41
CA GLY A 10 15.23 -2.09 -3.64
C GLY A 10 15.04 -3.30 -4.54
N VAL A 11 15.45 -4.44 -4.05
CA VAL A 11 15.33 -5.75 -4.69
C VAL A 11 14.94 -6.77 -3.64
N GLU A 12 14.17 -7.74 -4.04
CA GLU A 12 13.80 -8.87 -3.21
C GLU A 12 13.82 -10.16 -4.01
N LYS A 13 14.33 -11.22 -3.39
CA LYS A 13 14.34 -12.58 -3.93
C LYS A 13 13.83 -13.51 -2.84
N MET A 14 12.58 -13.95 -2.98
CA MET A 14 11.85 -14.72 -1.97
C MET A 14 11.54 -16.14 -2.41
N THR A 15 11.63 -16.44 -3.70
CA THR A 15 11.21 -17.75 -4.27
C THR A 15 12.32 -18.80 -4.30
N ASP A 16 13.50 -18.52 -3.71
CA ASP A 16 14.59 -19.49 -3.57
C ASP A 16 14.36 -20.50 -2.44
N VAL A 17 13.35 -20.24 -1.61
CA VAL A 17 12.98 -21.05 -0.45
C VAL A 17 11.51 -21.46 -0.54
N SER A 18 11.09 -22.40 0.30
CA SER A 18 9.67 -22.77 0.40
C SER A 18 8.81 -21.62 0.89
N GLY A 19 7.50 -21.64 0.62
CA GLY A 19 6.57 -20.63 1.14
C GLY A 19 6.56 -20.55 2.67
N ASP A 20 6.75 -21.65 3.35
CA ASP A 20 6.83 -21.73 4.81
C ASP A 20 8.11 -21.07 5.35
N ASP A 21 9.26 -21.32 4.69
CA ASP A 21 10.53 -20.68 5.05
C ASP A 21 10.48 -19.16 4.80
N ALA A 22 9.89 -18.75 3.66
CA ALA A 22 9.68 -17.33 3.38
C ALA A 22 8.77 -16.66 4.43
N THR A 23 7.69 -17.33 4.83
CA THR A 23 6.77 -16.86 5.89
C THR A 23 7.49 -16.76 7.24
N SER A 24 8.33 -17.73 7.57
CA SER A 24 9.14 -17.73 8.79
C SER A 24 10.17 -16.59 8.79
N ALA A 25 10.82 -16.35 7.63
CA ALA A 25 11.75 -15.24 7.48
C ALA A 25 11.05 -13.88 7.63
N LEU A 26 9.85 -13.73 7.07
CA LEU A 26 9.03 -12.52 7.22
C LEU A 26 8.62 -12.30 8.69
N ALA A 27 8.33 -13.36 9.43
CA ALA A 27 7.97 -13.29 10.85
C ALA A 27 9.08 -12.70 11.73
N ALA A 28 10.34 -12.68 11.26
CA ALA A 28 11.42 -11.98 11.95
C ALA A 28 11.22 -10.45 12.08
N ALA A 29 10.30 -9.86 11.30
CA ALA A 29 9.89 -8.46 11.43
C ALA A 29 8.74 -8.24 12.43
N ALA A 30 8.24 -9.30 13.08
CA ALA A 30 7.27 -9.25 14.16
C ALA A 30 7.97 -9.33 15.53
N GLU A 31 7.20 -9.15 16.58
CA GLU A 31 7.69 -9.41 17.94
C GLU A 31 7.93 -10.92 18.12
N ARG A 32 9.10 -11.28 18.67
CA ARG A 32 9.56 -12.66 18.64
C ARG A 32 9.00 -13.48 19.80
N GLU A 33 9.16 -13.01 21.02
CA GLU A 33 9.01 -13.82 22.24
C GLU A 33 7.55 -14.21 22.50
N PHE A 34 6.63 -13.25 22.37
CA PHE A 34 5.22 -13.43 22.69
C PHE A 34 4.31 -13.59 21.45
N GLU A 35 4.82 -13.34 20.24
CA GLU A 35 4.06 -13.44 19.00
C GLU A 35 4.66 -14.49 18.06
N ALA A 36 5.82 -14.25 17.44
CA ALA A 36 6.36 -15.15 16.42
C ALA A 36 6.74 -16.54 16.95
N ASP A 37 7.39 -16.63 18.10
CA ASP A 37 7.76 -17.91 18.73
C ASP A 37 6.54 -18.70 19.24
N GLN A 38 5.37 -18.04 19.36
CA GLN A 38 4.07 -18.67 19.63
C GLN A 38 3.30 -19.04 18.35
N GLY A 39 3.92 -18.89 17.18
CA GLY A 39 3.34 -19.22 15.88
C GLY A 39 2.52 -18.09 15.23
N ALA A 40 2.56 -16.87 15.77
CA ALA A 40 1.87 -15.74 15.17
C ALA A 40 2.61 -15.26 13.91
N THR A 41 2.10 -15.62 12.74
CA THR A 41 2.54 -15.11 11.45
C THR A 41 1.82 -13.80 11.10
N PHE A 42 2.29 -13.05 10.11
CA PHE A 42 1.60 -11.82 9.67
C PHE A 42 0.14 -12.04 9.25
N PRO A 43 -0.23 -13.11 8.54
CA PRO A 43 -1.65 -13.41 8.30
C PRO A 43 -2.48 -13.47 9.57
N LEU A 44 -1.99 -14.12 10.65
CA LEU A 44 -2.70 -14.18 11.92
C LEU A 44 -2.81 -12.80 12.59
N LEU A 45 -1.70 -12.02 12.61
CA LEU A 45 -1.72 -10.68 13.23
C LEU A 45 -2.72 -9.76 12.51
N TYR A 46 -2.72 -9.74 11.18
CA TYR A 46 -3.69 -8.95 10.42
C TYR A 46 -5.12 -9.51 10.48
N ALA A 47 -5.30 -10.82 10.71
CA ALA A 47 -6.61 -11.39 10.98
C ALA A 47 -7.20 -10.91 12.31
N LEU A 48 -6.37 -10.80 13.36
CA LEU A 48 -6.78 -10.21 14.63
C LEU A 48 -7.13 -8.73 14.48
N MET A 49 -6.36 -7.98 13.71
CA MET A 49 -6.66 -6.59 13.39
C MET A 49 -7.98 -6.48 12.61
N ALA A 50 -8.22 -7.37 11.64
CA ALA A 50 -9.48 -7.43 10.89
C ALA A 50 -10.68 -7.73 11.79
N LYS A 51 -10.57 -8.73 12.67
CA LYS A 51 -11.64 -9.04 13.65
C LYS A 51 -11.94 -7.86 14.57
N SER A 52 -10.91 -7.19 15.04
CA SER A 52 -11.07 -5.99 15.86
C SER A 52 -11.80 -4.87 15.10
N HIS A 53 -11.44 -4.66 13.84
CA HIS A 53 -12.09 -3.66 12.96
C HIS A 53 -13.53 -4.02 12.64
N MET A 54 -13.80 -5.32 12.37
CA MET A 54 -15.15 -5.84 12.15
C MET A 54 -16.05 -5.64 13.38
N ALA A 55 -15.51 -5.91 14.57
CA ALA A 55 -16.24 -5.73 15.82
C ALA A 55 -16.53 -4.26 16.14
N ALA A 56 -15.58 -3.36 15.86
CA ALA A 56 -15.71 -1.95 16.18
C ALA A 56 -16.61 -1.19 15.19
N TYR A 57 -16.51 -1.52 13.89
CA TYR A 57 -17.09 -0.70 12.83
C TYR A 57 -18.03 -1.45 11.89
N GLY A 58 -18.24 -2.75 12.11
CA GLY A 58 -19.12 -3.55 11.26
C GLY A 58 -18.55 -3.83 9.87
N THR A 59 -17.24 -3.80 9.71
CA THR A 59 -16.61 -4.19 8.43
C THR A 59 -16.99 -5.62 8.09
N THR A 60 -17.39 -5.84 6.86
CA THR A 60 -17.89 -7.15 6.40
C THR A 60 -16.87 -7.87 5.52
N ARG A 61 -17.08 -9.17 5.35
CA ARG A 61 -16.28 -9.98 4.42
C ARG A 61 -16.35 -9.42 2.99
N GLN A 62 -17.52 -8.94 2.54
CA GLN A 62 -17.68 -8.35 1.20
C GLN A 62 -16.82 -7.10 1.00
N MET A 63 -16.56 -6.31 2.04
CA MET A 63 -15.69 -5.14 1.95
C MET A 63 -14.24 -5.55 1.73
N LEU A 64 -13.75 -6.63 2.38
CA LEU A 64 -12.43 -7.19 2.13
C LEU A 64 -12.34 -7.76 0.71
N THR A 65 -13.34 -8.51 0.28
CA THR A 65 -13.46 -9.05 -1.09
C THR A 65 -13.40 -7.95 -2.13
N ALA A 66 -14.07 -6.81 -1.90
CA ALA A 66 -14.05 -5.68 -2.83
C ALA A 66 -12.63 -5.11 -3.02
N VAL A 67 -11.82 -5.04 -1.96
CA VAL A 67 -10.41 -4.65 -2.07
C VAL A 67 -9.64 -5.65 -2.93
N ALA A 68 -9.79 -6.95 -2.68
CA ALA A 68 -9.09 -7.99 -3.44
C ALA A 68 -9.46 -7.93 -4.94
N VAL A 69 -10.74 -7.89 -5.27
CA VAL A 69 -11.25 -7.82 -6.66
C VAL A 69 -10.76 -6.56 -7.36
N LYS A 70 -10.87 -5.40 -6.70
CA LYS A 70 -10.40 -4.11 -7.24
C LYS A 70 -8.90 -4.16 -7.57
N ASN A 71 -8.07 -4.64 -6.65
CA ASN A 71 -6.63 -4.64 -6.85
C ASN A 71 -6.20 -5.65 -7.91
N HIS A 72 -6.85 -6.82 -8.03
CA HIS A 72 -6.62 -7.75 -9.15
C HIS A 72 -7.07 -7.15 -10.50
N ARG A 73 -8.20 -6.44 -10.56
CA ARG A 73 -8.64 -5.73 -11.76
C ARG A 73 -7.62 -4.67 -12.20
N ASN A 74 -7.04 -3.94 -11.26
CA ASN A 74 -5.99 -2.97 -11.55
C ASN A 74 -4.70 -3.66 -12.01
N ALA A 75 -4.31 -4.76 -11.35
CA ALA A 75 -3.15 -5.57 -11.69
C ALA A 75 -3.26 -6.18 -13.10
N ALA A 76 -4.44 -6.65 -13.50
CA ALA A 76 -4.68 -7.20 -14.85
C ALA A 76 -4.34 -6.20 -15.97
N ARG A 77 -4.36 -4.89 -15.67
CA ARG A 77 -3.98 -3.81 -16.59
C ARG A 77 -2.50 -3.43 -16.50
N ASN A 78 -1.75 -4.03 -15.56
CA ASN A 78 -0.35 -3.70 -15.31
C ASN A 78 0.57 -4.81 -15.84
N PRO A 79 1.35 -4.57 -16.91
CA PRO A 79 2.23 -5.59 -17.49
C PRO A 79 3.37 -6.05 -16.55
N HIS A 80 3.63 -5.30 -15.46
CA HIS A 80 4.62 -5.64 -14.45
C HIS A 80 4.01 -6.35 -13.23
N ALA A 81 2.70 -6.60 -13.23
CA ALA A 81 2.05 -7.29 -12.11
C ALA A 81 2.31 -8.79 -12.16
N GLN A 82 2.44 -9.40 -10.97
CA GLN A 82 2.55 -10.84 -10.82
C GLN A 82 1.26 -11.54 -11.24
N PHE A 83 0.12 -10.99 -10.86
CA PHE A 83 -1.20 -11.48 -11.26
C PHE A 83 -1.80 -10.57 -12.34
N GLN A 84 -1.86 -11.07 -13.56
CA GLN A 84 -2.39 -10.34 -14.72
C GLN A 84 -3.79 -10.82 -15.10
N ALA A 85 -4.57 -11.26 -14.12
CA ALA A 85 -5.93 -11.75 -14.31
C ALA A 85 -6.90 -11.09 -13.31
N GLU A 86 -8.09 -10.78 -13.79
CA GLU A 86 -9.19 -10.39 -12.92
C GLU A 86 -9.71 -11.61 -12.16
N ILE A 87 -10.21 -11.39 -10.94
CA ILE A 87 -10.85 -12.41 -10.12
C ILE A 87 -12.26 -11.95 -9.76
N THR A 88 -13.16 -12.91 -9.53
CA THR A 88 -14.52 -12.62 -9.12
C THR A 88 -14.66 -12.69 -7.59
N PRO A 89 -15.71 -12.11 -7.02
CA PRO A 89 -16.00 -12.26 -5.60
C PRO A 89 -16.09 -13.73 -5.16
N GLU A 90 -16.66 -14.60 -5.99
CA GLU A 90 -16.81 -16.03 -5.71
C GLU A 90 -15.45 -16.72 -5.57
N ILE A 91 -14.47 -16.37 -6.43
CA ILE A 91 -13.10 -16.90 -6.35
C ILE A 91 -12.47 -16.51 -5.00
N VAL A 92 -12.66 -15.28 -4.55
CA VAL A 92 -12.15 -14.81 -3.26
C VAL A 92 -12.83 -15.58 -2.12
N GLU A 93 -14.14 -15.65 -2.12
CA GLU A 93 -14.95 -16.24 -1.03
C GLU A 93 -14.82 -17.77 -0.92
N THR A 94 -14.49 -18.46 -2.01
CA THR A 94 -14.26 -19.91 -2.01
C THR A 94 -12.80 -20.31 -1.83
N SER A 95 -11.88 -19.35 -1.80
CA SER A 95 -10.45 -19.62 -1.62
C SER A 95 -10.15 -20.13 -0.20
N ILE A 96 -8.99 -20.77 -0.05
CA ILE A 96 -8.52 -21.34 1.22
C ILE A 96 -8.50 -20.29 2.32
N MET A 97 -9.01 -20.63 3.50
CA MET A 97 -8.89 -19.82 4.71
C MET A 97 -7.45 -19.88 5.21
N VAL A 98 -6.79 -18.74 5.30
CA VAL A 98 -5.40 -18.64 5.81
C VAL A 98 -5.41 -18.37 7.32
N ALA A 99 -6.16 -17.36 7.75
CA ALA A 99 -6.40 -17.03 9.16
C ALA A 99 -7.73 -16.27 9.24
N ASP A 100 -8.75 -16.83 9.90
CA ASP A 100 -10.10 -16.27 9.92
C ASP A 100 -10.11 -14.80 10.44
N PRO A 101 -10.62 -13.82 9.64
CA PRO A 101 -11.45 -13.94 8.43
C PRO A 101 -10.69 -13.90 7.10
N LEU A 102 -9.35 -13.88 7.09
CA LEU A 102 -8.55 -13.70 5.88
C LEU A 102 -8.40 -15.01 5.10
N ARG A 103 -8.67 -14.94 3.82
CA ARG A 103 -8.51 -16.01 2.84
C ARG A 103 -7.29 -15.78 1.94
N LEU A 104 -6.95 -16.73 1.12
CA LEU A 104 -5.78 -16.66 0.23
C LEU A 104 -5.74 -15.37 -0.59
N PHE A 105 -6.86 -14.97 -1.19
CA PHE A 105 -6.92 -13.73 -1.97
C PHE A 105 -7.05 -12.46 -1.12
N ASP A 106 -7.06 -12.55 0.19
CA ASP A 106 -6.86 -11.38 1.07
C ASP A 106 -5.39 -11.10 1.35
N CYS A 107 -4.50 -12.05 1.08
CA CYS A 107 -3.07 -11.98 1.35
C CYS A 107 -2.29 -11.60 0.09
N SER A 108 -1.23 -10.82 0.21
CA SER A 108 -0.28 -10.60 -0.88
C SER A 108 0.56 -11.86 -1.14
N PRO A 109 1.00 -12.09 -2.40
CA PRO A 109 1.84 -13.23 -2.72
C PRO A 109 3.29 -13.04 -2.28
N ILE A 110 4.02 -14.15 -2.16
CA ILE A 110 5.47 -14.18 -2.16
C ILE A 110 5.95 -13.75 -3.55
N THR A 111 6.85 -12.79 -3.62
CA THR A 111 7.21 -12.12 -4.89
C THR A 111 8.69 -11.82 -4.98
N ASP A 112 9.30 -12.19 -6.11
CA ASP A 112 10.59 -11.66 -6.53
C ASP A 112 10.38 -10.36 -7.29
N GLY A 113 11.28 -9.39 -7.14
CA GLY A 113 11.18 -8.17 -7.91
C GLY A 113 12.16 -7.08 -7.50
N CYS A 114 12.24 -6.08 -8.33
CA CYS A 114 13.03 -4.88 -8.06
C CYS A 114 12.30 -3.63 -8.52
N ALA A 115 12.61 -2.51 -7.89
CA ALA A 115 12.17 -1.20 -8.31
C ALA A 115 13.25 -0.15 -8.01
N GLY A 116 13.40 0.81 -8.91
CA GLY A 116 14.40 1.86 -8.75
C GLY A 116 13.93 3.21 -9.29
N LEU A 117 14.43 4.25 -8.66
CA LEU A 117 14.10 5.65 -8.92
C LEU A 117 15.40 6.45 -9.06
N ILE A 118 15.40 7.39 -9.99
CA ILE A 118 16.42 8.43 -10.03
C ILE A 118 15.85 9.68 -9.36
N VAL A 119 16.42 10.04 -8.22
CA VAL A 119 16.09 11.24 -7.46
C VAL A 119 17.13 12.30 -7.80
N VAL A 120 16.67 13.48 -8.23
CA VAL A 120 17.54 14.56 -8.67
C VAL A 120 17.18 15.87 -7.99
N SER A 121 18.14 16.81 -7.96
CA SER A 121 17.83 18.19 -7.59
C SER A 121 16.91 18.85 -8.61
N GLU A 122 16.13 19.84 -8.21
CA GLU A 122 15.11 20.46 -9.06
C GLU A 122 15.71 21.15 -10.29
N ASP A 123 16.93 21.71 -10.17
CA ASP A 123 17.66 22.30 -11.29
C ASP A 123 18.00 21.26 -12.37
N VAL A 124 18.43 20.05 -11.96
CA VAL A 124 18.67 18.93 -12.87
C VAL A 124 17.38 18.44 -13.49
N ALA A 125 16.30 18.32 -12.71
CA ALA A 125 14.98 17.92 -13.23
C ALA A 125 14.51 18.90 -14.30
N LYS A 126 14.55 20.21 -14.04
CA LYS A 126 14.17 21.25 -14.99
C LYS A 126 15.04 21.25 -16.26
N ALA A 127 16.35 21.10 -16.11
CA ALA A 127 17.28 21.04 -17.24
C ALA A 127 17.05 19.81 -18.14
N SER A 128 16.50 18.71 -17.59
CA SER A 128 16.23 17.50 -18.37
C SER A 128 15.14 17.68 -19.44
N GLY A 129 14.28 18.69 -19.32
CA GLY A 129 13.14 18.89 -20.20
C GLY A 129 12.04 17.84 -20.10
N ARG A 130 12.13 16.89 -19.16
CA ARG A 130 11.18 15.77 -18.99
C ARG A 130 10.16 16.07 -17.89
N PRO A 131 8.93 15.55 -17.98
CA PRO A 131 7.99 15.56 -16.86
C PRO A 131 8.58 14.83 -15.66
N TYR A 132 8.42 15.38 -14.45
CA TYR A 132 8.92 14.81 -13.21
C TYR A 132 7.90 14.99 -12.08
N ALA A 133 8.07 14.26 -10.99
CA ALA A 133 7.33 14.52 -9.77
C ALA A 133 8.27 15.06 -8.69
N ARG A 134 7.82 16.11 -8.01
CA ARG A 134 8.53 16.70 -6.87
C ARG A 134 8.12 15.97 -5.59
N VAL A 135 9.07 15.63 -4.74
CA VAL A 135 8.79 15.18 -3.38
C VAL A 135 8.37 16.40 -2.56
N ALA A 136 7.06 16.60 -2.44
CA ALA A 136 6.47 17.75 -1.74
C ALA A 136 6.51 17.57 -0.22
N GLY A 137 6.40 16.32 0.25
CA GLY A 137 6.50 15.99 1.67
C GLY A 137 6.89 14.55 1.88
N ARG A 138 7.58 14.27 2.98
CA ARG A 138 7.98 12.92 3.36
C ARG A 138 8.09 12.80 4.88
N ALA A 139 7.79 11.63 5.42
CA ALA A 139 7.96 11.34 6.83
C ALA A 139 8.21 9.87 7.07
N LEU A 140 8.91 9.59 8.15
CA LEU A 140 8.99 8.26 8.75
C LEU A 140 8.40 8.35 10.16
N SER A 141 7.69 7.31 10.56
CA SER A 141 7.16 7.15 11.91
C SER A 141 7.39 5.73 12.38
N SER A 142 7.76 5.57 13.63
CA SER A 142 7.80 4.27 14.30
C SER A 142 6.66 4.16 15.28
N ASP A 143 6.17 2.94 15.48
CA ASP A 143 5.11 2.61 16.43
C ASP A 143 5.43 1.31 17.17
N GLN A 144 4.54 0.92 18.06
CA GLN A 144 4.68 -0.28 18.86
C GLN A 144 4.69 -1.54 17.97
N MET A 145 5.73 -2.36 18.10
CA MET A 145 5.89 -3.60 17.34
C MET A 145 4.90 -4.69 17.83
N PHE A 146 4.54 -4.66 19.08
CA PHE A 146 3.75 -5.70 19.74
C PHE A 146 2.26 -5.47 19.50
N LEU A 147 1.57 -6.38 18.80
CA LEU A 147 0.12 -6.30 18.69
C LEU A 147 -0.55 -6.55 20.04
N HIS A 148 -0.07 -7.56 20.80
CA HIS A 148 -0.63 -7.95 22.10
C HIS A 148 -0.57 -6.83 23.16
N ARG A 149 0.27 -5.81 22.97
CA ARG A 149 0.35 -4.64 23.89
C ARG A 149 -0.46 -3.44 23.42
N ARG A 150 -1.08 -3.50 22.23
CA ARG A 150 -1.95 -2.43 21.75
C ARG A 150 -3.29 -2.48 22.46
N THR A 151 -3.76 -1.34 22.93
CA THR A 151 -5.10 -1.22 23.50
C THR A 151 -6.18 -1.41 22.43
N VAL A 152 -5.90 -0.99 21.21
CA VAL A 152 -6.81 -1.07 20.07
C VAL A 152 -6.06 -1.67 18.87
N PHE A 153 -6.50 -2.86 18.43
CA PHE A 153 -5.80 -3.59 17.38
C PHE A 153 -6.04 -3.00 15.97
N HIS A 154 -7.20 -2.38 15.76
CA HIS A 154 -7.60 -1.84 14.46
C HIS A 154 -7.13 -0.40 14.19
N GLU A 155 -6.27 0.16 15.02
CA GLU A 155 -5.67 1.47 14.79
C GLU A 155 -4.23 1.36 14.29
N MET A 156 -3.81 2.33 13.47
CA MET A 156 -2.45 2.44 12.95
C MET A 156 -1.85 3.83 13.24
N PRO A 157 -1.55 4.16 14.52
CA PRO A 157 -1.10 5.50 14.90
C PRO A 157 0.19 5.94 14.20
N GLY A 158 1.09 4.99 13.88
CA GLY A 158 2.30 5.26 13.08
C GLY A 158 1.98 5.78 11.69
N VAL A 159 0.95 5.22 11.03
CA VAL A 159 0.46 5.69 9.73
C VAL A 159 -0.11 7.09 9.84
N THR A 160 -0.95 7.34 10.83
CA THR A 160 -1.54 8.67 11.08
C THR A 160 -0.46 9.74 11.25
N ARG A 161 0.55 9.48 12.09
CA ARG A 161 1.64 10.44 12.34
C ARG A 161 2.50 10.68 11.09
N ALA A 162 2.85 9.63 10.36
CA ALA A 162 3.65 9.76 9.14
C ALA A 162 2.89 10.56 8.07
N ALA A 163 1.62 10.22 7.83
CA ALA A 163 0.77 10.91 6.87
C ALA A 163 0.59 12.39 7.21
N ALA A 164 0.22 12.70 8.45
CA ALA A 164 0.05 14.08 8.91
C ALA A 164 1.34 14.91 8.75
N SER A 165 2.50 14.32 9.08
CA SER A 165 3.78 15.00 8.93
C SER A 165 4.14 15.28 7.46
N ALA A 166 3.94 14.29 6.57
CA ALA A 166 4.21 14.44 5.14
C ALA A 166 3.27 15.47 4.49
N LEU A 167 1.97 15.43 4.81
CA LEU A 167 0.98 16.40 4.34
C LEU A 167 1.28 17.80 4.83
N LYS A 168 1.66 17.97 6.09
CA LYS A 168 2.08 19.27 6.65
C LYS A 168 3.29 19.85 5.91
N GLN A 169 4.31 19.04 5.59
CA GLN A 169 5.45 19.48 4.81
C GLN A 169 5.06 19.91 3.39
N ALA A 170 4.11 19.20 2.78
CA ALA A 170 3.59 19.53 1.47
C ALA A 170 2.67 20.76 1.46
N GLY A 171 2.24 21.26 2.63
CA GLY A 171 1.23 22.32 2.75
C GLY A 171 -0.13 21.90 2.18
N LYS A 172 -0.48 20.61 2.31
CA LYS A 172 -1.67 20.00 1.72
C LYS A 172 -2.47 19.22 2.76
N SER A 173 -3.73 18.95 2.42
CA SER A 173 -4.60 18.02 3.11
C SER A 173 -4.70 16.69 2.34
N VAL A 174 -5.21 15.64 2.97
CA VAL A 174 -5.46 14.36 2.30
C VAL A 174 -6.45 14.50 1.14
N ASN A 175 -7.39 15.44 1.21
CA ASN A 175 -8.39 15.71 0.17
C ASN A 175 -7.80 16.31 -1.11
N ASP A 176 -6.60 16.87 -1.04
CA ASP A 176 -5.87 17.40 -2.20
C ASP A 176 -5.23 16.27 -3.02
N MET A 177 -5.07 15.09 -2.42
CA MET A 177 -4.49 13.91 -3.09
C MET A 177 -5.52 13.29 -4.03
N LYS A 178 -5.09 12.95 -5.25
CA LYS A 178 -5.93 12.35 -6.29
C LYS A 178 -5.40 11.02 -6.81
N ALA A 179 -4.33 10.52 -6.23
CA ALA A 179 -3.77 9.18 -6.48
C ALA A 179 -3.15 8.65 -5.17
N PHE A 180 -3.44 7.41 -4.85
CA PHE A 180 -2.92 6.77 -3.65
C PHE A 180 -2.30 5.42 -3.99
N GLU A 181 -1.09 5.17 -3.51
CA GLU A 181 -0.47 3.84 -3.47
C GLU A 181 -0.22 3.50 -2.01
N VAL A 182 -1.01 2.60 -1.45
CA VAL A 182 -0.95 2.21 -0.04
C VAL A 182 -0.54 0.76 0.12
N HIS A 183 -0.07 0.39 1.30
CA HIS A 183 0.48 -0.92 1.61
C HIS A 183 -0.62 -1.93 1.92
N ASP A 184 -1.19 -2.54 0.89
CA ASP A 184 -2.25 -3.55 0.96
C ASP A 184 -1.70 -4.99 1.04
N CYS A 185 -0.73 -5.22 1.93
CA CYS A 185 -0.23 -6.59 2.16
C CYS A 185 -1.33 -7.57 2.54
N PHE A 186 -2.40 -7.06 3.13
CA PHE A 186 -3.69 -7.72 3.35
C PHE A 186 -4.81 -6.75 2.99
N THR A 187 -5.97 -7.27 2.59
CA THR A 187 -7.12 -6.43 2.21
C THR A 187 -7.57 -5.50 3.33
N ILE A 188 -7.51 -5.95 4.58
CA ILE A 188 -7.82 -5.11 5.75
C ILE A 188 -6.82 -3.98 5.94
N ALA A 189 -5.54 -4.18 5.56
CA ALA A 189 -4.53 -3.13 5.69
C ALA A 189 -4.84 -1.92 4.80
N GLU A 190 -5.33 -2.13 3.57
CA GLU A 190 -5.79 -1.04 2.71
C GLU A 190 -6.88 -0.22 3.42
N ILE A 191 -7.93 -0.88 3.94
CA ILE A 191 -9.03 -0.22 4.65
C ILE A 191 -8.50 0.62 5.82
N MET A 192 -7.73 0.00 6.71
CA MET A 192 -7.22 0.66 7.91
C MET A 192 -6.27 1.82 7.57
N ILE A 193 -5.43 1.70 6.54
CA ILE A 193 -4.53 2.77 6.11
C ILE A 193 -5.31 3.96 5.56
N LEU A 194 -6.35 3.73 4.74
CA LEU A 194 -7.18 4.79 4.19
C LEU A 194 -7.92 5.59 5.28
N GLU A 195 -8.30 4.93 6.36
CA GLU A 195 -8.89 5.56 7.55
C GLU A 195 -7.81 6.28 8.38
N ALA A 196 -6.67 5.65 8.60
CA ALA A 196 -5.58 6.22 9.40
C ALA A 196 -4.97 7.50 8.78
N ILE A 197 -4.94 7.62 7.44
CA ILE A 197 -4.51 8.85 6.76
C ILE A 197 -5.60 9.94 6.73
N GLY A 198 -6.80 9.64 7.23
CA GLY A 198 -7.95 10.56 7.26
C GLY A 198 -8.64 10.76 5.92
N LEU A 199 -8.47 9.86 4.94
CA LEU A 199 -9.20 9.90 3.67
C LEU A 199 -10.66 9.52 3.86
N PHE A 200 -10.91 8.60 4.76
CA PHE A 200 -12.24 8.20 5.23
C PHE A 200 -12.27 8.18 6.75
N GLU A 201 -13.43 8.47 7.31
CA GLU A 201 -13.69 8.28 8.74
C GLU A 201 -13.57 6.80 9.12
N PRO A 202 -13.26 6.46 10.38
CA PRO A 202 -13.21 5.09 10.85
C PRO A 202 -14.46 4.28 10.49
N GLY A 203 -14.28 3.09 9.92
CA GLY A 203 -15.34 2.22 9.44
C GLY A 203 -15.96 2.61 8.09
N LYS A 204 -15.44 3.61 7.38
CA LYS A 204 -16.02 4.10 6.12
C LYS A 204 -15.20 3.74 4.87
N ALA A 205 -13.95 3.33 5.00
CA ALA A 205 -13.13 2.95 3.84
C ALA A 205 -13.64 1.65 3.17
N GLY A 206 -14.09 0.68 3.95
CA GLY A 206 -14.68 -0.56 3.43
C GLY A 206 -15.93 -0.31 2.58
N PRO A 207 -16.96 0.38 3.09
CA PRO A 207 -18.12 0.79 2.30
C PRO A 207 -17.77 1.63 1.07
N ALA A 208 -16.80 2.54 1.19
CA ALA A 208 -16.33 3.37 0.07
C ALA A 208 -15.69 2.52 -1.04
N THR A 209 -14.91 1.50 -0.68
CA THR A 209 -14.34 0.56 -1.66
C THR A 209 -15.42 -0.28 -2.32
N LEU A 210 -16.36 -0.80 -1.53
CA LEU A 210 -17.48 -1.60 -2.05
C LEU A 210 -18.36 -0.80 -3.04
N SER A 211 -18.52 0.52 -2.81
CA SER A 211 -19.25 1.41 -3.71
C SER A 211 -18.45 1.89 -4.93
N GLY A 212 -17.19 1.48 -5.07
CA GLY A 212 -16.31 1.84 -6.19
C GLY A 212 -15.60 3.19 -6.05
N LEU A 213 -15.70 3.89 -4.92
CA LEU A 213 -15.05 5.19 -4.72
C LEU A 213 -13.51 5.12 -4.79
N THR A 214 -12.92 3.95 -4.51
CA THR A 214 -11.47 3.71 -4.56
C THR A 214 -10.99 3.06 -5.86
N ALA A 215 -11.88 2.82 -6.84
CA ALA A 215 -11.51 2.35 -8.17
C ALA A 215 -10.67 3.41 -8.93
N ILE A 216 -9.99 3.02 -10.02
CA ILE A 216 -9.20 3.96 -10.84
C ILE A 216 -10.07 5.11 -11.35
N GLU A 217 -11.30 4.80 -11.75
CA GLU A 217 -12.29 5.76 -12.24
C GLU A 217 -13.09 6.44 -11.10
N GLY A 218 -12.83 6.05 -9.85
CA GLY A 218 -13.52 6.57 -8.67
C GLY A 218 -13.01 7.93 -8.22
N LYS A 219 -13.64 8.46 -7.18
CA LYS A 219 -13.29 9.77 -6.61
C LYS A 219 -11.89 9.79 -5.96
N HIS A 220 -11.47 8.66 -5.40
CA HIS A 220 -10.23 8.50 -4.67
C HIS A 220 -9.48 7.24 -5.16
N PRO A 221 -8.83 7.28 -6.33
CA PRO A 221 -8.14 6.13 -6.89
C PRO A 221 -7.05 5.59 -5.96
N VAL A 222 -7.14 4.31 -5.61
CA VAL A 222 -6.23 3.62 -4.71
C VAL A 222 -5.64 2.40 -5.42
N ASN A 223 -4.30 2.26 -5.32
CA ASN A 223 -3.56 1.11 -5.83
C ASN A 223 -3.81 0.86 -7.33
N SER A 224 -3.65 1.92 -8.13
CA SER A 224 -3.75 1.84 -9.59
C SER A 224 -2.73 0.87 -10.21
N SER A 225 -1.64 0.59 -9.50
CA SER A 225 -0.66 -0.43 -9.86
C SER A 225 -1.17 -1.87 -9.76
N GLY A 226 -2.26 -2.10 -9.02
CA GLY A 226 -2.74 -3.40 -8.55
C GLY A 226 -2.39 -3.66 -7.08
N GLY A 227 -1.72 -2.70 -6.43
CA GLY A 227 -1.28 -2.83 -5.03
C GLY A 227 -0.30 -3.99 -4.82
N LEU A 228 0.05 -4.25 -3.59
CA LEU A 228 0.87 -5.39 -3.21
C LEU A 228 0.13 -6.70 -3.47
N LYS A 229 -1.18 -6.63 -3.33
CA LYS A 229 -2.09 -7.77 -3.47
C LYS A 229 -2.13 -8.34 -4.87
N GLY A 230 -2.19 -7.50 -5.90
CA GLY A 230 -2.29 -7.93 -7.30
C GLY A 230 -0.97 -7.79 -8.06
N LYS A 231 -0.26 -6.65 -7.88
CA LYS A 231 1.04 -6.41 -8.51
C LYS A 231 2.12 -7.34 -7.96
N GLY A 232 2.07 -7.66 -6.69
CA GLY A 232 3.10 -8.40 -5.97
C GLY A 232 3.78 -7.56 -4.89
N GLN A 233 4.40 -8.24 -3.92
CA GLN A 233 5.08 -7.63 -2.78
C GLN A 233 6.54 -8.12 -2.67
N PRO A 234 7.44 -7.69 -3.54
CA PRO A 234 8.87 -7.81 -3.28
C PRO A 234 9.20 -6.82 -2.17
N VAL A 235 9.38 -7.31 -0.93
CA VAL A 235 9.34 -6.51 0.31
C VAL A 235 10.31 -5.32 0.25
N GLY A 236 11.57 -5.55 -0.11
CA GLY A 236 12.59 -4.50 -0.22
C GLY A 236 12.37 -3.50 -1.35
N ALA A 237 11.55 -3.84 -2.37
CA ALA A 237 11.30 -3.00 -3.54
C ALA A 237 9.97 -2.24 -3.48
N THR A 238 9.05 -2.64 -2.59
CA THR A 238 7.66 -2.16 -2.56
C THR A 238 7.55 -0.64 -2.48
N GLY A 239 8.31 0.01 -1.58
CA GLY A 239 8.24 1.47 -1.41
C GLY A 239 8.68 2.23 -2.66
N ALA A 240 9.75 1.78 -3.33
CA ALA A 240 10.20 2.38 -4.58
C ALA A 240 9.17 2.17 -5.71
N ALA A 241 8.53 0.99 -5.76
CA ALA A 241 7.49 0.69 -6.74
C ALA A 241 6.23 1.56 -6.56
N GLN A 242 5.79 1.82 -5.32
CA GLN A 242 4.67 2.73 -5.03
C GLN A 242 4.96 4.16 -5.51
N ILE A 243 6.16 4.69 -5.22
CA ILE A 243 6.59 6.02 -5.67
C ILE A 243 6.71 6.06 -7.20
N GLY A 244 7.24 4.99 -7.81
CA GLY A 244 7.34 4.86 -9.27
C GLY A 244 5.99 4.89 -9.96
N GLU A 245 4.99 4.20 -9.40
CA GLU A 245 3.63 4.24 -9.93
C GLU A 245 3.03 5.64 -9.85
N LEU A 246 3.13 6.29 -8.69
CA LEU A 246 2.65 7.67 -8.56
C LEU A 246 3.35 8.62 -9.53
N LEU A 247 4.66 8.48 -9.74
CA LEU A 247 5.38 9.26 -10.74
C LEU A 247 4.77 9.09 -12.13
N LEU A 248 4.47 7.85 -12.54
CA LEU A 248 3.85 7.57 -13.85
C LEU A 248 2.46 8.20 -13.96
N GLN A 249 1.63 8.09 -12.92
CA GLN A 249 0.29 8.67 -12.88
C GLN A 249 0.32 10.19 -12.93
N LEU A 250 1.13 10.82 -12.08
CA LEU A 250 1.22 12.28 -11.94
C LEU A 250 1.88 12.97 -13.14
N THR A 251 2.63 12.24 -13.95
CA THR A 251 3.27 12.76 -15.18
C THR A 251 2.54 12.33 -16.47
N GLY A 252 1.39 11.66 -16.35
CA GLY A 252 0.62 11.18 -17.49
C GLY A 252 1.31 10.07 -18.29
N ARG A 253 2.29 9.37 -17.71
CA ARG A 253 3.10 8.33 -18.37
C ARG A 253 2.65 6.90 -18.05
N ALA A 254 1.66 6.74 -17.19
CA ALA A 254 1.04 5.43 -17.00
C ALA A 254 0.36 4.97 -18.30
N PRO A 255 0.30 3.65 -18.57
CA PRO A 255 -0.45 3.11 -19.71
C PRO A 255 -1.89 3.62 -19.71
N LYS A 256 -2.41 3.94 -20.91
CA LYS A 256 -3.74 4.58 -21.07
C LYS A 256 -4.88 3.79 -20.40
N ASN A 257 -4.80 2.46 -20.42
CA ASN A 257 -5.82 1.57 -19.82
C ASN A 257 -5.83 1.56 -18.29
N ARG A 258 -4.85 2.21 -17.63
CA ARG A 258 -4.81 2.36 -16.17
C ARG A 258 -4.44 3.77 -15.70
N LEU A 259 -4.40 4.73 -16.62
CA LEU A 259 -4.19 6.13 -16.28
C LEU A 259 -5.40 6.64 -15.47
N ILE A 260 -5.11 7.26 -14.32
CA ILE A 260 -6.15 7.90 -13.50
C ILE A 260 -6.72 9.10 -14.26
N PRO A 261 -8.06 9.18 -14.43
CA PRO A 261 -8.71 10.30 -15.11
C PRO A 261 -8.43 11.66 -14.43
N GLY A 262 -8.47 12.74 -15.20
CA GLY A 262 -8.41 14.10 -14.67
C GLY A 262 -7.00 14.62 -14.36
N ASN A 263 -5.95 13.93 -14.79
CA ASN A 263 -4.56 14.37 -14.63
C ASN A 263 -4.22 14.77 -13.19
N PRO A 264 -4.10 13.81 -12.27
CA PRO A 264 -3.85 14.08 -10.86
C PRO A 264 -2.57 14.90 -10.69
N THR A 265 -2.63 15.95 -9.86
CA THR A 265 -1.46 16.79 -9.55
C THR A 265 -0.73 16.29 -8.31
N PHE A 266 -1.46 15.80 -7.31
CA PHE A 266 -0.90 15.29 -6.06
C PHE A 266 -1.24 13.82 -5.84
N GLY A 267 -0.27 13.08 -5.34
CA GLY A 267 -0.45 11.69 -4.94
C GLY A 267 0.30 11.37 -3.64
N MET A 268 -0.16 10.34 -2.95
CA MET A 268 0.40 9.91 -1.68
C MET A 268 0.74 8.43 -1.69
N ALA A 269 1.97 8.10 -1.32
CA ALA A 269 2.41 6.74 -1.05
C ALA A 269 2.51 6.50 0.46
N ILE A 270 1.97 5.37 0.92
CA ILE A 270 2.11 4.87 2.29
C ILE A 270 2.71 3.48 2.23
N ASN A 271 3.91 3.33 2.77
CA ASN A 271 4.59 2.06 2.91
C ASN A 271 4.70 1.69 4.39
N VAL A 272 4.38 0.43 4.72
CA VAL A 272 4.30 -0.05 6.09
C VAL A 272 5.20 -1.27 6.28
N GLY A 273 5.97 -1.30 7.35
CA GLY A 273 6.72 -2.44 7.83
C GLY A 273 6.05 -3.06 9.07
N GLY A 274 6.00 -4.39 9.11
CA GLY A 274 5.34 -5.11 10.19
C GLY A 274 3.83 -4.83 10.23
N ILE A 275 3.29 -4.67 11.42
CA ILE A 275 1.88 -4.33 11.67
C ILE A 275 1.65 -2.80 11.80
N GLY A 276 2.42 -1.99 11.10
CA GLY A 276 2.44 -0.53 11.28
C GLY A 276 3.58 -0.04 12.17
N THR A 277 4.52 -0.91 12.49
CA THR A 277 5.69 -0.62 13.34
C THR A 277 6.59 0.46 12.75
N MET A 278 6.81 0.42 11.46
CA MET A 278 7.47 1.47 10.69
C MET A 278 6.58 1.91 9.55
N THR A 279 6.44 3.20 9.37
CA THR A 279 5.64 3.76 8.27
C THR A 279 6.41 4.86 7.56
N GLY A 280 6.55 4.70 6.25
CA GLY A 280 7.00 5.75 5.35
C GLY A 280 5.81 6.38 4.63
N ALA A 281 5.69 7.70 4.68
CA ALA A 281 4.71 8.47 3.93
C ALA A 281 5.42 9.43 2.98
N THR A 282 5.01 9.47 1.72
CA THR A 282 5.55 10.38 0.71
C THR A 282 4.43 11.05 -0.06
N VAL A 283 4.46 12.36 -0.13
CA VAL A 283 3.57 13.19 -0.97
C VAL A 283 4.36 13.63 -2.20
N LEU A 284 3.83 13.33 -3.37
CA LEU A 284 4.38 13.74 -4.66
C LEU A 284 3.49 14.78 -5.32
N GLU A 285 4.14 15.73 -6.01
CA GLU A 285 3.48 16.70 -6.87
C GLU A 285 3.98 16.50 -8.30
N GLY A 286 3.06 16.25 -9.23
CA GLY A 286 3.36 16.17 -10.65
C GLY A 286 3.72 17.54 -11.24
N VAL A 287 4.84 17.62 -11.92
CA VAL A 287 5.27 18.81 -12.67
C VAL A 287 5.26 18.45 -14.15
N ASN A 288 4.18 18.82 -14.80
CA ASN A 288 3.99 18.67 -16.25
C ASN A 288 4.40 19.97 -16.94
N LYS A 289 5.08 19.85 -18.04
CA LYS A 289 5.41 20.97 -18.91
C LYS A 289 4.49 21.00 -20.11
#